data_72b9a92ba785f8097e2f46c09909a510
#
_entry.id   72b9a92ba785f8097e2f46c09909a510
#
_cell.length_a   1.000
_cell.length_b   1.000
_cell.length_c   1.000
_cell.angle_alpha   90.00
_cell.angle_beta   90.00
_cell.angle_gamma   90.00
#
_symmetry.space_group_name_H-M   'P 1'
#
loop_
_entity.id
_entity.type
_entity.pdbx_description
1 polymer ?
#
loop_
_entity_poly.entity_id
_entity_poly.type
_entity_poly.pdbx_seq_one_letter_code
_entity_poly.pdbx_strand_id
1 'polypeptide(L)'
;MIVDFHTHCFPDRIAERAVSQLAVASGNATPAFDGTAQGLLNLVHSKGVDIAVVLGIATNVKQQKNVNDFLIELNKRDDVVSFGSVHPDADDAIDELYRIKEAGLKGIKLHPDYQNFFVDDDRMFRIYETVNKLGLLLTFHAGVDIGVPDPVHCTPQRLKNILPMFDNTNIIAAHFGGYLLWDEVEEILVGEKNLYIDTSFCHTRMPPLWAKRIIEKHGADKILLGSDLPWSAPDKEMEFIKSLGLSDDVLADIFGNNAARLLGLE
;
A
#
# COMPACT_ATOMS: atom_id res chain seq x y z
N MET A 1 -2.43 -19.91 -0.69
CA MET A 1 -1.89 -18.83 0.16
C MET A 1 -2.66 -17.56 -0.15
N ILE A 2 -3.15 -16.88 0.88
CA ILE A 2 -3.82 -15.56 0.76
C ILE A 2 -2.90 -14.50 1.37
N VAL A 3 -2.68 -13.40 0.64
CA VAL A 3 -1.80 -12.30 1.06
C VAL A 3 -2.59 -11.01 1.09
N ASP A 4 -2.66 -10.36 2.24
CA ASP A 4 -3.20 -9.01 2.36
C ASP A 4 -2.06 -8.00 2.15
N PHE A 5 -2.01 -7.40 0.96
CA PHE A 5 -0.89 -6.55 0.53
C PHE A 5 -0.92 -5.13 1.14
N HIS A 6 -1.98 -4.76 1.87
CA HIS A 6 -2.11 -3.41 2.41
C HIS A 6 -2.67 -3.43 3.82
N THR A 7 -1.78 -3.42 4.79
CA THR A 7 -2.13 -3.38 6.21
C THR A 7 -1.24 -2.40 6.96
N HIS A 8 -1.73 -1.91 8.11
CA HIS A 8 -0.98 -1.03 9.00
C HIS A 8 -1.05 -1.53 10.43
N CYS A 9 0.06 -1.44 11.15
CA CYS A 9 0.12 -1.61 12.60
C CYS A 9 1.21 -0.72 13.19
N PHE A 10 1.20 -0.58 14.50
CA PHE A 10 2.06 0.34 15.23
C PHE A 10 2.74 -0.39 16.38
N PRO A 11 3.91 0.11 16.85
CA PRO A 11 4.48 -0.36 18.11
C PRO A 11 3.47 -0.25 19.27
N ASP A 12 3.34 -1.27 20.10
CA ASP A 12 2.32 -1.39 21.16
C ASP A 12 2.19 -0.12 22.00
N ARG A 13 3.33 0.51 22.34
CA ARG A 13 3.37 1.73 23.17
C ARG A 13 2.64 2.93 22.58
N ILE A 14 2.35 2.94 21.28
CA ILE A 14 1.69 4.04 20.58
C ILE A 14 0.44 3.62 19.83
N ALA A 15 0.15 2.33 19.71
CA ALA A 15 -0.89 1.76 18.85
C ALA A 15 -2.26 2.39 19.13
N GLU A 16 -2.73 2.35 20.37
CA GLU A 16 -4.02 2.93 20.77
C GLU A 16 -4.13 4.42 20.41
N ARG A 17 -3.08 5.18 20.73
CA ARG A 17 -3.06 6.62 20.42
C ARG A 17 -3.02 6.89 18.93
N ALA A 18 -2.20 6.15 18.18
CA ALA A 18 -2.08 6.31 16.73
C ALA A 18 -3.42 6.03 16.03
N VAL A 19 -4.04 4.89 16.35
CA VAL A 19 -5.33 4.49 15.79
C VAL A 19 -6.42 5.50 16.16
N SER A 20 -6.48 5.96 17.42
CA SER A 20 -7.47 6.95 17.85
C SER A 20 -7.31 8.30 17.11
N GLN A 21 -6.07 8.77 16.92
CA GLN A 21 -5.82 10.03 16.21
C GLN A 21 -6.19 9.93 14.73
N LEU A 22 -5.84 8.83 14.09
CA LEU A 22 -6.20 8.58 12.68
C LEU A 22 -7.70 8.40 12.50
N ALA A 23 -8.38 7.71 13.41
CA ALA A 23 -9.84 7.56 13.39
C ALA A 23 -10.55 8.93 13.41
N VAL A 24 -10.10 9.84 14.26
CA VAL A 24 -10.65 11.21 14.31
C VAL A 24 -10.39 11.95 13.01
N ALA A 25 -9.18 11.88 12.46
CA ALA A 25 -8.82 12.52 11.20
C ALA A 25 -9.66 12.00 10.01
N SER A 26 -10.01 10.72 10.03
CA SER A 26 -10.84 10.06 9.00
C SER A 26 -12.35 10.13 9.27
N GLY A 27 -12.82 11.16 9.98
CA GLY A 27 -14.25 11.37 10.23
C GLY A 27 -14.87 10.43 11.27
N ASN A 28 -14.09 10.02 12.27
CA ASN A 28 -14.44 9.06 13.33
C ASN A 28 -14.70 7.64 12.79
N ALA A 29 -13.87 7.20 11.86
CA ALA A 29 -13.88 5.82 11.39
C ALA A 29 -13.67 4.84 12.56
N THR A 30 -14.34 3.71 12.53
CA THR A 30 -14.19 2.67 13.56
C THR A 30 -13.10 1.69 13.14
N PRO A 31 -11.98 1.59 13.88
CA PRO A 31 -10.92 0.66 13.55
C PRO A 31 -11.38 -0.79 13.81
N ALA A 32 -10.93 -1.71 12.97
CA ALA A 32 -11.27 -3.14 13.06
C ALA A 32 -10.49 -3.87 14.17
N PHE A 33 -9.39 -3.29 14.67
CA PHE A 33 -8.56 -3.85 15.74
C PHE A 33 -7.79 -2.73 16.48
N ASP A 34 -7.03 -3.10 17.50
CA ASP A 34 -6.35 -2.19 18.43
C ASP A 34 -5.09 -1.49 17.86
N GLY A 35 -4.70 -1.81 16.63
CA GLY A 35 -3.52 -1.25 15.96
C GLY A 35 -2.19 -1.90 16.33
N THR A 36 -2.15 -2.91 17.21
CA THR A 36 -0.90 -3.62 17.56
C THR A 36 -0.53 -4.66 16.50
N ALA A 37 0.74 -5.05 16.42
CA ALA A 37 1.16 -6.11 15.51
C ALA A 37 0.46 -7.46 15.82
N GLN A 38 0.28 -7.79 17.11
CA GLN A 38 -0.40 -9.02 17.51
C GLN A 38 -1.89 -8.96 17.18
N GLY A 39 -2.54 -7.80 17.38
CA GLY A 39 -3.94 -7.59 17.00
C GLY A 39 -4.17 -7.73 15.51
N LEU A 40 -3.27 -7.16 14.68
CA LEU A 40 -3.28 -7.34 13.23
C LEU A 40 -3.25 -8.82 12.85
N LEU A 41 -2.26 -9.57 13.34
CA LEU A 41 -2.06 -10.96 12.97
C LEU A 41 -3.21 -11.87 13.42
N ASN A 42 -3.72 -11.64 14.63
CA ASN A 42 -4.90 -12.35 15.11
C ASN A 42 -6.11 -12.14 14.17
N LEU A 43 -6.29 -10.89 13.71
CA LEU A 43 -7.41 -10.57 12.82
C LEU A 43 -7.23 -11.19 11.43
N VAL A 44 -6.10 -10.97 10.77
CA VAL A 44 -5.88 -11.46 9.41
C VAL A 44 -5.95 -12.99 9.36
N HIS A 45 -5.34 -13.70 10.32
CA HIS A 45 -5.42 -15.16 10.40
C HIS A 45 -6.85 -15.65 10.64
N SER A 46 -7.64 -14.94 11.48
CA SER A 46 -9.06 -15.29 11.69
C SER A 46 -9.90 -15.14 10.43
N LYS A 47 -9.41 -14.39 9.43
CA LYS A 47 -10.04 -14.18 8.12
C LYS A 47 -9.43 -15.05 7.01
N GLY A 48 -8.53 -15.97 7.36
CA GLY A 48 -7.89 -16.90 6.44
C GLY A 48 -6.77 -16.30 5.60
N VAL A 49 -6.24 -15.14 5.98
CA VAL A 49 -5.05 -14.55 5.37
C VAL A 49 -3.80 -15.19 5.99
N ASP A 50 -2.89 -15.63 5.15
CA ASP A 50 -1.64 -16.29 5.56
C ASP A 50 -0.51 -15.30 5.83
N ILE A 51 -0.44 -14.22 5.03
CA ILE A 51 0.63 -13.22 5.10
C ILE A 51 0.05 -11.81 5.09
N ALA A 52 0.47 -10.97 6.03
CA ALA A 52 0.17 -9.54 6.04
C ALA A 52 1.36 -8.73 5.52
N VAL A 53 1.14 -7.87 4.52
CA VAL A 53 2.13 -6.87 4.11
C VAL A 53 1.89 -5.60 4.92
N VAL A 54 2.82 -5.30 5.82
CA VAL A 54 2.74 -4.14 6.71
C VAL A 54 3.44 -2.94 6.10
N LEU A 55 2.67 -1.91 5.78
CA LEU A 55 3.13 -0.69 5.14
C LEU A 55 3.37 0.40 6.19
N GLY A 56 4.63 0.73 6.48
CA GLY A 56 4.97 1.81 7.39
C GLY A 56 4.91 3.18 6.73
N ILE A 57 4.61 4.22 7.52
CA ILE A 57 4.60 5.59 7.05
C ILE A 57 5.36 6.48 8.04
N ALA A 58 6.45 7.09 7.59
CA ALA A 58 7.20 8.10 8.33
C ALA A 58 6.60 9.48 8.05
N THR A 59 5.63 9.93 8.84
CA THR A 59 4.90 11.19 8.61
C THR A 59 5.71 12.45 8.95
N ASN A 60 6.90 12.29 9.53
CA ASN A 60 7.88 13.36 9.72
C ASN A 60 9.29 12.77 9.83
N VAL A 61 10.29 13.64 9.65
CA VAL A 61 11.72 13.26 9.66
C VAL A 61 12.13 12.47 10.91
N LYS A 62 11.65 12.87 12.10
CA LYS A 62 12.04 12.24 13.38
C LYS A 62 11.50 10.82 13.54
N GLN A 63 10.46 10.46 12.81
CA GLN A 63 9.85 9.13 12.87
C GLN A 63 10.56 8.12 11.97
N GLN A 64 11.24 8.55 10.90
CA GLN A 64 11.81 7.70 9.86
C GLN A 64 12.54 6.49 10.44
N LYS A 65 13.57 6.74 11.25
CA LYS A 65 14.36 5.66 11.85
C LYS A 65 13.52 4.73 12.75
N ASN A 66 12.68 5.28 13.61
CA ASN A 66 11.90 4.49 14.56
C ASN A 66 10.84 3.61 13.87
N VAL A 67 10.22 4.11 12.81
CA VAL A 67 9.27 3.36 11.98
C VAL A 67 9.99 2.17 11.33
N ASN A 68 11.14 2.43 10.72
CA ASN A 68 11.88 1.38 10.04
C ASN A 68 12.52 0.37 11.01
N ASP A 69 12.99 0.79 12.19
CA ASP A 69 13.47 -0.13 13.23
C ASP A 69 12.36 -1.12 13.65
N PHE A 70 11.14 -0.64 13.84
CA PHE A 70 9.97 -1.49 14.13
C PHE A 70 9.67 -2.46 12.99
N LEU A 71 9.65 -1.97 11.76
CA LEU A 71 9.33 -2.79 10.58
C LEU A 71 10.41 -3.83 10.27
N ILE A 72 11.67 -3.51 10.48
CA ILE A 72 12.78 -4.46 10.35
C ILE A 72 12.66 -5.59 11.36
N GLU A 73 12.27 -5.28 12.59
CA GLU A 73 12.04 -6.30 13.61
C GLU A 73 10.82 -7.15 13.28
N LEU A 74 9.73 -6.53 12.85
CA LEU A 74 8.50 -7.20 12.48
C LEU A 74 8.69 -8.14 11.27
N ASN A 75 9.54 -7.75 10.31
CA ASN A 75 9.85 -8.53 9.10
C ASN A 75 10.60 -9.86 9.38
N LYS A 76 11.00 -10.13 10.61
CA LYS A 76 11.61 -11.41 11.00
C LYS A 76 10.59 -12.53 11.18
N ARG A 77 9.31 -12.21 11.12
CA ARG A 77 8.21 -13.17 11.24
C ARG A 77 7.91 -13.79 9.89
N ASP A 78 7.55 -15.05 9.89
CA ASP A 78 7.21 -15.80 8.66
C ASP A 78 5.84 -15.41 8.08
N ASP A 79 4.97 -14.79 8.87
CA ASP A 79 3.62 -14.38 8.51
C ASP A 79 3.51 -12.87 8.16
N VAL A 80 4.65 -12.18 8.05
CA VAL A 80 4.72 -10.74 7.75
C VAL A 80 5.76 -10.44 6.67
N VAL A 81 5.40 -9.55 5.77
CA VAL A 81 6.34 -8.82 4.91
C VAL A 81 6.21 -7.33 5.23
N SER A 82 7.31 -6.69 5.60
CA SER A 82 7.28 -5.26 5.95
C SER A 82 7.82 -4.38 4.83
N PHE A 83 7.17 -3.24 4.62
CA PHE A 83 7.65 -2.17 3.75
C PHE A 83 8.04 -0.97 4.62
N GLY A 84 9.27 -0.50 4.45
CA GLY A 84 9.79 0.66 5.14
C GLY A 84 9.18 1.97 4.65
N SER A 85 9.69 3.09 5.16
CA SER A 85 9.31 4.42 4.71
C SER A 85 10.46 5.40 4.87
N VAL A 86 10.58 6.37 3.96
CA VAL A 86 11.48 7.51 4.11
C VAL A 86 10.70 8.81 4.02
N HIS A 87 11.18 9.85 4.73
CA HIS A 87 10.56 11.17 4.64
C HIS A 87 11.30 12.01 3.60
N PRO A 88 10.60 12.71 2.69
CA PRO A 88 11.23 13.52 1.63
C PRO A 88 12.24 14.56 2.13
N ASP A 89 11.98 15.12 3.30
CA ASP A 89 12.79 16.18 3.90
C ASP A 89 13.88 15.66 4.87
N ALA A 90 14.08 14.32 4.94
CA ALA A 90 15.15 13.76 5.77
C ALA A 90 16.49 13.81 5.03
N ASP A 91 17.49 14.38 5.66
CA ASP A 91 18.85 14.48 5.07
C ASP A 91 19.46 13.09 4.80
N ASP A 92 19.08 12.09 5.63
CA ASP A 92 19.52 10.70 5.59
C ASP A 92 18.57 9.77 4.84
N ALA A 93 17.58 10.29 4.09
CA ALA A 93 16.59 9.46 3.40
C ALA A 93 17.22 8.43 2.45
N ILE A 94 18.29 8.80 1.78
CA ILE A 94 19.01 7.90 0.85
C ILE A 94 19.74 6.79 1.62
N ASP A 95 20.44 7.12 2.69
CA ASP A 95 21.14 6.14 3.52
C ASP A 95 20.13 5.17 4.17
N GLU A 96 18.98 5.68 4.54
CA GLU A 96 17.88 4.87 5.09
C GLU A 96 17.32 3.89 4.05
N LEU A 97 17.21 4.25 2.78
CA LEU A 97 16.84 3.31 1.71
C LEU A 97 17.82 2.15 1.59
N TYR A 98 19.13 2.42 1.67
CA TYR A 98 20.13 1.35 1.70
C TYR A 98 19.97 0.47 2.93
N ARG A 99 19.76 1.06 4.11
CA ARG A 99 19.52 0.31 5.35
C ARG A 99 18.30 -0.59 5.27
N ILE A 100 17.18 -0.08 4.72
CA ILE A 100 15.96 -0.84 4.45
C ILE A 100 16.26 -2.06 3.57
N LYS A 101 17.00 -1.85 2.49
CA LYS A 101 17.38 -2.92 1.56
C LYS A 101 18.27 -3.97 2.21
N GLU A 102 19.31 -3.53 2.94
CA GLU A 102 20.26 -4.41 3.65
C GLU A 102 19.57 -5.24 4.74
N ALA A 103 18.53 -4.68 5.38
CA ALA A 103 17.70 -5.39 6.36
C ALA A 103 16.72 -6.39 5.73
N GLY A 104 16.67 -6.48 4.40
CA GLY A 104 15.87 -7.47 3.68
C GLY A 104 14.40 -7.08 3.46
N LEU A 105 13.99 -5.83 3.72
CA LEU A 105 12.65 -5.37 3.38
C LEU A 105 12.47 -5.34 1.86
N LYS A 106 11.26 -5.68 1.40
CA LYS A 106 10.97 -5.82 -0.03
C LYS A 106 10.65 -4.50 -0.73
N GLY A 107 10.25 -3.47 0.03
CA GLY A 107 9.84 -2.19 -0.53
C GLY A 107 9.67 -1.10 0.50
N ILE A 108 9.15 0.02 0.03
CA ILE A 108 8.77 1.17 0.87
C ILE A 108 7.34 1.62 0.57
N LYS A 109 6.72 2.25 1.55
CA LYS A 109 5.45 2.98 1.42
C LYS A 109 5.70 4.46 1.56
N LEU A 110 5.14 5.24 0.65
CA LEU A 110 5.03 6.68 0.74
C LEU A 110 3.57 7.11 0.77
N HIS A 111 3.28 8.15 1.56
CA HIS A 111 1.96 8.73 1.66
C HIS A 111 2.05 10.22 1.35
N PRO A 112 1.86 10.61 0.07
CA PRO A 112 2.09 11.97 -0.39
C PRO A 112 1.36 13.04 0.45
N ASP A 113 0.11 12.79 0.85
CA ASP A 113 -0.67 13.74 1.64
C ASP A 113 -0.14 13.91 3.07
N TYR A 114 0.17 12.81 3.77
CA TYR A 114 0.71 12.88 5.14
C TYR A 114 2.16 13.32 5.22
N GLN A 115 2.92 13.15 4.14
CA GLN A 115 4.32 13.56 4.03
C GLN A 115 4.52 14.88 3.29
N ASN A 116 3.41 15.52 2.87
CA ASN A 116 3.33 16.83 2.24
C ASN A 116 4.25 17.00 1.02
N PHE A 117 4.08 16.13 0.03
CA PHE A 117 4.76 16.24 -1.27
C PHE A 117 3.83 15.81 -2.40
N PHE A 118 3.93 16.41 -3.55
CA PHE A 118 3.30 15.88 -4.76
C PHE A 118 4.16 14.75 -5.33
N VAL A 119 3.50 13.67 -5.78
CA VAL A 119 4.22 12.47 -6.24
C VAL A 119 5.21 12.76 -7.38
N ASP A 120 4.99 13.80 -8.16
CA ASP A 120 5.87 14.25 -9.24
C ASP A 120 6.72 15.48 -8.89
N ASP A 121 6.94 15.79 -7.60
CA ASP A 121 7.88 16.81 -7.16
C ASP A 121 9.33 16.41 -7.49
N ASP A 122 10.12 17.35 -8.04
CA ASP A 122 11.53 17.13 -8.41
C ASP A 122 12.39 16.66 -7.23
N ARG A 123 12.08 17.10 -6.00
CA ARG A 123 12.81 16.70 -4.77
C ARG A 123 12.70 15.20 -4.49
N MET A 124 11.68 14.53 -5.05
CA MET A 124 11.47 13.09 -4.90
C MET A 124 12.35 12.25 -5.83
N PHE A 125 12.84 12.83 -6.92
CA PHE A 125 13.52 12.04 -7.97
C PHE A 125 14.74 11.30 -7.45
N ARG A 126 15.54 11.89 -6.55
CA ARG A 126 16.68 11.20 -5.93
C ARG A 126 16.25 9.95 -5.12
N ILE A 127 15.10 10.05 -4.44
CA ILE A 127 14.51 8.91 -3.71
C ILE A 127 14.08 7.85 -4.72
N TYR A 128 13.36 8.23 -5.78
CA TYR A 128 12.88 7.31 -6.82
C TYR A 128 14.01 6.63 -7.58
N GLU A 129 15.03 7.36 -7.98
CA GLU A 129 16.25 6.79 -8.61
C GLU A 129 16.91 5.75 -7.70
N THR A 130 17.00 6.03 -6.39
CA THR A 130 17.60 5.11 -5.44
C THR A 130 16.72 3.87 -5.24
N VAL A 131 15.40 4.04 -5.12
CA VAL A 131 14.43 2.95 -5.02
C VAL A 131 14.53 2.05 -6.24
N ASN A 132 14.54 2.63 -7.45
CA ASN A 132 14.68 1.88 -8.70
C ASN A 132 16.03 1.15 -8.78
N LYS A 133 17.13 1.82 -8.45
CA LYS A 133 18.48 1.22 -8.40
C LYS A 133 18.55 0.02 -7.45
N LEU A 134 17.90 0.10 -6.30
CA LEU A 134 17.91 -0.95 -5.29
C LEU A 134 16.91 -2.08 -5.60
N GLY A 135 16.02 -1.89 -6.59
CA GLY A 135 14.94 -2.81 -6.89
C GLY A 135 13.98 -2.99 -5.69
N LEU A 136 13.72 -1.89 -4.97
CA LEU A 136 12.71 -1.86 -3.92
C LEU A 136 11.34 -1.59 -4.53
N LEU A 137 10.33 -2.35 -4.16
CA LEU A 137 8.95 -2.04 -4.52
C LEU A 137 8.53 -0.71 -3.89
N LEU A 138 7.69 0.05 -4.58
CA LEU A 138 7.24 1.35 -4.08
C LEU A 138 5.72 1.43 -4.07
N THR A 139 5.12 1.44 -2.88
CA THR A 139 3.69 1.63 -2.70
C THR A 139 3.36 3.08 -2.39
N PHE A 140 2.45 3.67 -3.17
CA PHE A 140 1.87 4.98 -2.88
C PHE A 140 0.45 4.86 -2.34
N HIS A 141 0.10 5.69 -1.36
CA HIS A 141 -1.29 6.11 -1.23
C HIS A 141 -1.64 6.89 -2.50
N ALA A 142 -2.78 6.57 -3.12
CA ALA A 142 -3.17 7.18 -4.39
C ALA A 142 -4.64 7.62 -4.36
N GLY A 143 -4.90 8.78 -4.96
CA GLY A 143 -6.23 9.40 -4.96
C GLY A 143 -6.49 10.27 -3.72
N VAL A 144 -7.75 10.44 -3.38
CA VAL A 144 -8.21 11.28 -2.29
C VAL A 144 -7.94 10.61 -0.94
N ASP A 145 -7.23 11.25 -0.04
CA ASP A 145 -7.21 10.87 1.38
C ASP A 145 -8.38 11.52 2.13
N ILE A 146 -9.12 10.72 2.92
CA ILE A 146 -10.32 11.21 3.63
C ILE A 146 -9.96 12.25 4.70
N GLY A 147 -8.79 12.11 5.32
CA GLY A 147 -8.29 13.02 6.35
C GLY A 147 -7.64 14.30 5.78
N VAL A 148 -7.20 14.27 4.52
CA VAL A 148 -6.54 15.38 3.81
C VAL A 148 -7.04 15.44 2.37
N PRO A 149 -8.30 15.81 2.14
CA PRO A 149 -8.93 15.63 0.82
C PRO A 149 -8.40 16.58 -0.27
N ASP A 150 -7.87 17.73 0.07
CA ASP A 150 -7.40 18.74 -0.89
C ASP A 150 -6.12 19.44 -0.42
N PRO A 151 -5.17 19.67 -1.33
CA PRO A 151 -5.10 19.15 -2.70
C PRO A 151 -4.74 17.65 -2.72
N VAL A 152 -5.22 16.88 -3.71
CA VAL A 152 -4.80 15.48 -3.90
C VAL A 152 -3.36 15.42 -4.41
N HIS A 153 -2.46 14.82 -3.63
CA HIS A 153 -1.03 14.83 -3.93
C HIS A 153 -0.58 13.72 -4.90
N CYS A 154 -1.34 12.63 -5.00
CA CYS A 154 -1.09 11.50 -5.90
C CYS A 154 -2.31 11.25 -6.80
N THR A 155 -2.55 12.15 -7.77
CA THR A 155 -3.57 11.91 -8.80
C THR A 155 -3.06 10.91 -9.83
N PRO A 156 -3.95 10.24 -10.61
CA PRO A 156 -3.55 9.35 -11.69
C PRO A 156 -2.58 9.99 -12.69
N GLN A 157 -2.81 11.25 -13.08
CA GLN A 157 -1.92 11.95 -13.99
C GLN A 157 -0.53 12.20 -13.40
N ARG A 158 -0.44 12.60 -12.14
CA ARG A 158 0.85 12.81 -11.46
C ARG A 158 1.63 11.51 -11.30
N LEU A 159 0.92 10.42 -10.95
CA LEU A 159 1.53 9.09 -10.86
C LEU A 159 2.05 8.64 -12.24
N LYS A 160 1.29 8.86 -13.31
CA LYS A 160 1.70 8.58 -14.69
C LYS A 160 3.01 9.27 -15.07
N ASN A 161 3.21 10.52 -14.61
CA ASN A 161 4.40 11.31 -14.93
C ASN A 161 5.70 10.66 -14.43
N ILE A 162 5.66 9.92 -13.32
CA ILE A 162 6.84 9.30 -12.72
C ILE A 162 7.07 7.84 -13.12
N LEU A 163 6.06 7.14 -13.67
CA LEU A 163 6.21 5.72 -14.03
C LEU A 163 7.44 5.43 -14.92
N PRO A 164 7.83 6.29 -15.88
CA PRO A 164 9.01 6.05 -16.71
C PRO A 164 10.34 6.01 -15.95
N MET A 165 10.38 6.47 -14.70
CA MET A 165 11.59 6.40 -13.85
C MET A 165 11.86 4.99 -13.29
N PHE A 166 10.89 4.07 -13.41
CA PHE A 166 10.93 2.76 -12.77
C PHE A 166 11.00 1.65 -13.83
N ASP A 167 12.21 1.31 -14.26
CA ASP A 167 12.47 0.23 -15.23
C ASP A 167 13.02 -1.05 -14.57
N ASN A 168 13.47 -0.96 -13.32
CA ASN A 168 14.02 -2.07 -12.54
C ASN A 168 13.17 -2.48 -11.34
N THR A 169 12.05 -1.82 -11.10
CA THR A 169 11.10 -2.15 -10.04
C THR A 169 9.67 -1.85 -10.45
N ASN A 170 8.72 -2.20 -9.59
CA ASN A 170 7.32 -1.94 -9.79
C ASN A 170 6.76 -0.96 -8.77
N ILE A 171 5.80 -0.17 -9.22
CA ILE A 171 4.99 0.71 -8.40
C ILE A 171 3.71 0.00 -8.02
N ILE A 172 3.24 0.20 -6.80
CA ILE A 172 1.92 -0.22 -6.35
C ILE A 172 1.09 1.03 -6.03
N ALA A 173 0.01 1.24 -6.75
CA ALA A 173 -0.94 2.31 -6.48
C ALA A 173 -2.10 1.75 -5.64
N ALA A 174 -2.23 2.26 -4.41
CA ALA A 174 -3.28 1.82 -3.51
C ALA A 174 -4.68 2.23 -3.97
N HIS A 175 -5.71 1.58 -3.41
CA HIS A 175 -7.12 1.95 -3.53
C HIS A 175 -7.64 1.96 -4.98
N PHE A 176 -7.44 0.83 -5.69
CA PHE A 176 -7.72 0.70 -7.13
C PHE A 176 -7.02 1.77 -7.96
N GLY A 177 -5.78 2.14 -7.59
CA GLY A 177 -4.95 3.07 -8.34
C GLY A 177 -5.21 4.54 -8.08
N GLY A 178 -6.26 4.87 -7.30
CA GLY A 178 -6.61 6.26 -6.98
C GLY A 178 -7.99 6.38 -6.36
N TYR A 179 -8.08 6.40 -5.02
CA TYR A 179 -9.35 6.48 -4.31
C TYR A 179 -10.21 7.64 -4.79
N LEU A 180 -11.47 7.36 -5.16
CA LEU A 180 -12.46 8.29 -5.71
C LEU A 180 -12.09 8.98 -7.04
N LEU A 181 -11.00 8.59 -7.70
CA LEU A 181 -10.56 9.09 -9.03
C LEU A 181 -10.53 7.94 -10.06
N TRP A 182 -11.40 6.94 -9.93
CA TRP A 182 -11.33 5.70 -10.71
C TRP A 182 -11.64 5.85 -12.20
N ASP A 183 -12.34 6.88 -12.61
CA ASP A 183 -12.52 7.28 -14.01
C ASP A 183 -11.18 7.72 -14.62
N GLU A 184 -10.43 8.59 -13.91
CA GLU A 184 -9.09 8.99 -14.33
C GLU A 184 -8.11 7.79 -14.30
N VAL A 185 -8.22 6.89 -13.31
CA VAL A 185 -7.42 5.65 -13.27
C VAL A 185 -7.67 4.82 -14.52
N GLU A 186 -8.94 4.60 -14.89
CA GLU A 186 -9.29 3.81 -16.09
C GLU A 186 -8.74 4.45 -17.37
N GLU A 187 -8.75 5.78 -17.47
CA GLU A 187 -8.29 6.51 -18.65
C GLU A 187 -6.76 6.59 -18.75
N ILE A 188 -6.07 6.79 -17.60
CA ILE A 188 -4.67 7.23 -17.58
C ILE A 188 -3.70 6.10 -17.20
N LEU A 189 -4.06 5.26 -16.23
CA LEU A 189 -3.14 4.29 -15.61
C LEU A 189 -3.35 2.85 -16.05
N VAL A 190 -4.54 2.51 -16.51
CA VAL A 190 -4.84 1.13 -16.90
C VAL A 190 -3.95 0.67 -18.07
N GLY A 191 -3.35 -0.51 -17.90
CA GLY A 191 -2.44 -1.10 -18.88
C GLY A 191 -0.96 -0.75 -18.72
N GLU A 192 -0.60 0.08 -17.72
CA GLU A 192 0.81 0.38 -17.44
C GLU A 192 1.57 -0.87 -16.97
N LYS A 193 2.76 -1.09 -17.54
CA LYS A 193 3.48 -2.37 -17.39
C LYS A 193 4.11 -2.55 -16.02
N ASN A 194 4.66 -1.49 -15.46
CA ASN A 194 5.37 -1.47 -14.18
C ASN A 194 4.49 -0.98 -13.01
N LEU A 195 3.17 -0.99 -13.21
CA LEU A 195 2.18 -0.59 -12.21
C LEU A 195 1.37 -1.80 -11.76
N TYR A 196 1.32 -2.01 -10.45
CA TYR A 196 0.36 -2.86 -9.75
C TYR A 196 -0.69 -2.00 -9.07
N ILE A 197 -1.84 -2.56 -8.82
CA ILE A 197 -2.96 -1.89 -8.16
C ILE A 197 -3.41 -2.77 -7.00
N ASP A 198 -3.58 -2.22 -5.79
CA ASP A 198 -4.22 -2.94 -4.71
C ASP A 198 -5.71 -2.57 -4.56
N THR A 199 -6.48 -3.47 -3.95
CA THR A 199 -7.94 -3.34 -3.82
C THR A 199 -8.39 -2.66 -2.54
N SER A 200 -7.46 -2.16 -1.74
CA SER A 200 -7.69 -1.74 -0.36
C SER A 200 -8.75 -0.64 -0.20
N PHE A 201 -9.57 -0.78 0.83
CA PHE A 201 -10.58 0.19 1.28
C PHE A 201 -11.63 0.58 0.22
N CYS A 202 -11.91 -0.28 -0.76
CA CYS A 202 -12.76 0.07 -1.89
C CYS A 202 -14.18 -0.50 -1.84
N HIS A 203 -14.43 -1.55 -1.05
CA HIS A 203 -15.70 -2.29 -1.02
C HIS A 203 -16.96 -1.41 -0.81
N THR A 204 -16.86 -0.27 -0.10
CA THR A 204 -18.01 0.58 0.23
C THR A 204 -18.30 1.67 -0.80
N ARG A 205 -17.33 2.03 -1.64
CA ARG A 205 -17.41 3.19 -2.54
C ARG A 205 -17.19 2.86 -4.01
N MET A 206 -16.42 1.81 -4.30
CA MET A 206 -16.08 1.43 -5.67
C MET A 206 -17.29 0.77 -6.36
N PRO A 207 -17.77 1.33 -7.48
CA PRO A 207 -18.83 0.67 -8.24
C PRO A 207 -18.34 -0.67 -8.82
N PRO A 208 -19.05 -1.80 -8.62
CA PRO A 208 -18.61 -3.13 -9.05
C PRO A 208 -18.23 -3.22 -10.53
N LEU A 209 -18.99 -2.55 -11.41
CA LEU A 209 -18.69 -2.53 -12.85
C LEU A 209 -17.37 -1.83 -13.18
N TRP A 210 -16.98 -0.81 -12.42
CA TRP A 210 -15.70 -0.13 -12.60
C TRP A 210 -14.55 -0.98 -12.09
N ALA A 211 -14.69 -1.58 -10.91
CA ALA A 211 -13.71 -2.52 -10.39
C ALA A 211 -13.42 -3.64 -11.42
N LYS A 212 -14.47 -4.27 -11.94
CA LYS A 212 -14.34 -5.32 -12.94
C LYS A 212 -13.62 -4.83 -14.20
N ARG A 213 -14.00 -3.68 -14.74
CA ARG A 213 -13.37 -3.11 -15.95
C ARG A 213 -11.90 -2.79 -15.74
N ILE A 214 -11.54 -2.21 -14.59
CA ILE A 214 -10.14 -1.91 -14.25
C ILE A 214 -9.35 -3.22 -14.18
N ILE A 215 -9.85 -4.25 -13.47
CA ILE A 215 -9.20 -5.56 -13.38
C ILE A 215 -8.97 -6.16 -14.76
N GLU A 216 -10.01 -6.21 -15.59
CA GLU A 216 -9.95 -6.84 -16.93
C GLU A 216 -9.02 -6.09 -17.89
N LYS A 217 -9.01 -4.76 -17.84
CA LYS A 217 -8.22 -3.93 -18.77
C LYS A 217 -6.77 -3.72 -18.30
N HIS A 218 -6.54 -3.65 -16.98
CA HIS A 218 -5.19 -3.49 -16.43
C HIS A 218 -4.39 -4.77 -16.52
N GLY A 219 -5.07 -5.91 -16.38
CA GLY A 219 -4.52 -7.25 -16.27
C GLY A 219 -4.66 -7.75 -14.84
N ALA A 220 -5.43 -8.82 -14.67
CA ALA A 220 -5.70 -9.42 -13.36
C ALA A 220 -4.43 -9.89 -12.64
N ASP A 221 -3.36 -10.17 -13.39
CA ASP A 221 -2.03 -10.57 -12.91
C ASP A 221 -1.28 -9.44 -12.17
N LYS A 222 -1.78 -8.22 -12.21
CA LYS A 222 -1.23 -7.03 -11.54
C LYS A 222 -2.16 -6.43 -10.49
N ILE A 223 -3.21 -7.15 -10.12
CA ILE A 223 -4.10 -6.73 -9.05
C ILE A 223 -3.74 -7.48 -7.77
N LEU A 224 -3.64 -6.78 -6.67
CA LEU A 224 -3.27 -7.30 -5.35
C LEU A 224 -4.43 -7.13 -4.37
N LEU A 225 -4.74 -8.16 -3.59
CA LEU A 225 -5.66 -8.00 -2.47
C LEU A 225 -5.02 -7.09 -1.43
N GLY A 226 -5.73 -6.06 -1.02
CA GLY A 226 -5.40 -5.22 0.12
C GLY A 226 -6.63 -4.90 0.93
N SER A 227 -6.52 -4.76 2.24
CA SER A 227 -7.63 -4.39 3.11
C SER A 227 -7.59 -2.94 3.58
N ASP A 228 -6.41 -2.39 3.79
CA ASP A 228 -6.18 -1.12 4.50
C ASP A 228 -6.54 -1.20 5.99
N LEU A 229 -6.28 -2.36 6.64
CA LEU A 229 -6.40 -2.46 8.09
C LEU A 229 -5.61 -1.34 8.79
N PRO A 230 -6.22 -0.65 9.76
CA PRO A 230 -7.43 -0.99 10.53
C PRO A 230 -8.75 -0.42 9.97
N TRP A 231 -8.80 0.19 8.78
CA TRP A 231 -9.98 0.93 8.29
C TRP A 231 -11.00 0.05 7.55
N SER A 232 -10.56 -1.08 7.02
CA SER A 232 -11.39 -2.12 6.46
C SER A 232 -10.98 -3.49 7.01
N ALA A 233 -11.39 -4.59 6.38
CA ALA A 233 -10.99 -5.94 6.76
C ALA A 233 -10.88 -6.83 5.52
N PRO A 234 -9.96 -7.82 5.51
CA PRO A 234 -9.71 -8.63 4.32
C PRO A 234 -10.92 -9.40 3.82
N ASP A 235 -11.77 -9.90 4.71
CA ASP A 235 -13.01 -10.60 4.33
C ASP A 235 -13.97 -9.70 3.53
N LYS A 236 -14.10 -8.43 3.89
CA LYS A 236 -14.96 -7.48 3.18
C LYS A 236 -14.45 -7.19 1.76
N GLU A 237 -13.14 -6.96 1.61
CA GLU A 237 -12.55 -6.74 0.31
C GLU A 237 -12.59 -8.01 -0.55
N MET A 238 -12.34 -9.18 0.02
CA MET A 238 -12.48 -10.47 -0.68
C MET A 238 -13.94 -10.72 -1.12
N GLU A 239 -14.93 -10.44 -0.28
CA GLU A 239 -16.35 -10.56 -0.64
C GLU A 239 -16.71 -9.63 -1.79
N PHE A 240 -16.24 -8.39 -1.75
CA PHE A 240 -16.42 -7.44 -2.83
C PHE A 240 -15.84 -7.95 -4.15
N ILE A 241 -14.58 -8.41 -4.16
CA ILE A 241 -13.95 -8.94 -5.38
C ILE A 241 -14.66 -10.21 -5.88
N LYS A 242 -15.08 -11.12 -5.00
CA LYS A 242 -15.88 -12.31 -5.38
C LYS A 242 -17.20 -11.92 -6.05
N SER A 243 -17.82 -10.83 -5.60
CA SER A 243 -19.11 -10.36 -6.15
C SER A 243 -19.01 -9.89 -7.62
N LEU A 244 -17.80 -9.65 -8.14
CA LEU A 244 -17.57 -9.19 -9.51
C LEU A 244 -17.77 -10.29 -10.56
N GLY A 245 -17.93 -11.56 -10.15
CA GLY A 245 -18.13 -12.68 -11.06
C GLY A 245 -16.89 -12.99 -11.92
N LEU A 246 -15.71 -12.88 -11.33
CA LEU A 246 -14.43 -13.32 -11.90
C LEU A 246 -14.28 -14.84 -11.76
N SER A 247 -13.43 -15.46 -12.59
CA SER A 247 -13.14 -16.88 -12.47
C SER A 247 -12.32 -17.21 -11.22
N ASP A 248 -12.38 -18.47 -10.76
CA ASP A 248 -11.64 -18.91 -9.57
C ASP A 248 -10.13 -18.73 -9.73
N ASP A 249 -9.58 -18.92 -10.92
CA ASP A 249 -8.15 -18.70 -11.20
C ASP A 249 -7.78 -17.21 -11.03
N VAL A 250 -8.60 -16.30 -11.54
CA VAL A 250 -8.39 -14.85 -11.36
C VAL A 250 -8.52 -14.46 -9.89
N LEU A 251 -9.48 -15.02 -9.16
CA LEU A 251 -9.60 -14.79 -7.72
C LEU A 251 -8.37 -15.29 -6.96
N ALA A 252 -7.85 -16.47 -7.28
CA ALA A 252 -6.63 -17.00 -6.67
C ALA A 252 -5.41 -16.12 -6.97
N ASP A 253 -5.31 -15.60 -8.18
CA ASP A 253 -4.25 -14.67 -8.56
C ASP A 253 -4.32 -13.38 -7.73
N ILE A 254 -5.48 -12.73 -7.67
CA ILE A 254 -5.68 -11.48 -6.91
C ILE A 254 -5.46 -11.69 -5.41
N PHE A 255 -5.97 -12.80 -4.85
CA PHE A 255 -5.93 -13.03 -3.41
C PHE A 255 -4.55 -13.46 -2.89
N GLY A 256 -3.64 -13.91 -3.76
CA GLY A 256 -2.33 -14.30 -3.25
C GLY A 256 -1.25 -14.56 -4.28
N ASN A 257 -1.53 -15.23 -5.41
CA ASN A 257 -0.49 -15.62 -6.35
C ASN A 257 0.29 -14.43 -6.93
N ASN A 258 -0.40 -13.32 -7.22
CA ASN A 258 0.24 -12.10 -7.71
C ASN A 258 1.21 -11.52 -6.69
N ALA A 259 0.75 -11.40 -5.42
CA ALA A 259 1.59 -10.93 -4.33
C ALA A 259 2.77 -11.87 -4.07
N ALA A 260 2.55 -13.19 -4.11
CA ALA A 260 3.61 -14.19 -3.94
C ALA A 260 4.70 -14.05 -5.01
N ARG A 261 4.30 -13.93 -6.28
CA ARG A 261 5.26 -13.68 -7.37
C ARG A 261 6.03 -12.36 -7.20
N LEU A 262 5.32 -11.28 -6.87
CA LEU A 262 5.91 -9.94 -6.73
C LEU A 262 6.90 -9.88 -5.55
N LEU A 263 6.58 -10.54 -4.45
CA LEU A 263 7.38 -10.56 -3.21
C LEU A 263 8.44 -11.67 -3.18
N GLY A 264 8.39 -12.64 -4.11
CA GLY A 264 9.24 -13.82 -4.12
C GLY A 264 8.98 -14.72 -2.91
N LEU A 265 7.71 -14.96 -2.59
CA LEU A 265 7.27 -15.90 -1.56
C LEU A 265 7.10 -17.29 -2.20
N GLU A 266 7.74 -18.32 -1.64
CA GLU A 266 7.64 -19.72 -2.09
C GLU A 266 6.55 -20.50 -1.32
#